data_52c713ba3155bc6ae22cef926e2992b8
#
_entry.id   52c713ba3155bc6ae22cef926e2992b8
#
_cell.length_a   1.000
_cell.length_b   1.000
_cell.length_c   1.000
_cell.angle_alpha   90.00
_cell.angle_beta   90.00
_cell.angle_gamma   90.00
#
_symmetry.space_group_name_H-M   'P 1'
#
loop_
_entity.id
_entity.type
_entity.pdbx_description
1 polymer ?
#
loop_
_entity_poly.entity_id
_entity_poly.type
_entity_poly.pdbx_seq_one_letter_code
_entity_poly.pdbx_strand_id
1 'polypeptide(L)'
;MSKIFNNWNVECCRITFLERVLKNHENIINLNRSKDILFTFNRMKQNDSLKVLCLDSYVFGENDLYKVLEEFPDVDIICIGSMWNCYTPDAKKVALQKKLGLYRIDELKGGIYFDKFWLYHKKDEDGNPTYCFGSLR
;
A
#
# COMPACT_ATOMS: atom_id res chain seq x y z
N MET A 1 0.40 19.69 16.94
CA MET A 1 0.09 19.74 15.51
C MET A 1 1.11 18.90 14.74
N SER A 2 0.63 18.02 13.90
CA SER A 2 1.52 17.16 13.12
C SER A 2 2.21 17.96 12.02
N LYS A 3 3.50 17.67 11.80
CA LYS A 3 4.25 18.27 10.70
C LYS A 3 4.15 17.35 9.48
N ILE A 4 4.06 17.98 8.30
CA ILE A 4 3.95 17.25 7.04
C ILE A 4 5.16 17.62 6.18
N PHE A 5 5.92 16.61 5.77
CA PHE A 5 7.16 16.78 5.00
C PHE A 5 7.10 16.09 3.63
N ASN A 6 5.89 15.91 3.11
CA ASN A 6 5.67 15.23 1.82
C ASN A 6 4.60 15.96 1.03
N ASN A 7 4.50 15.66 -0.26
CA ASN A 7 3.57 16.32 -1.17
C ASN A 7 2.17 15.67 -1.14
N TRP A 8 1.94 14.71 -0.24
CA TRP A 8 0.71 13.92 -0.19
C TRP A 8 -0.09 14.17 1.08
N ASN A 9 0.32 15.14 1.86
CA ASN A 9 -0.35 15.51 3.11
C ASN A 9 -0.47 14.37 4.11
N VAL A 10 0.52 13.47 4.11
CA VAL A 10 0.53 12.34 5.06
C VAL A 10 1.16 12.82 6.37
N GLU A 11 0.39 12.73 7.45
CA GLU A 11 0.83 13.16 8.77
C GLU A 11 1.80 12.17 9.40
N CYS A 12 2.68 12.68 10.24
CA CYS A 12 3.71 11.88 10.92
C CYS A 12 3.12 10.68 11.66
N CYS A 13 1.97 10.84 12.31
CA CYS A 13 1.34 9.74 13.05
C CYS A 13 0.93 8.58 12.15
N ARG A 14 0.53 8.86 10.91
CA ARG A 14 0.18 7.82 9.94
C ARG A 14 1.42 7.08 9.47
N ILE A 15 2.50 7.81 9.24
CA ILE A 15 3.77 7.24 8.80
C ILE A 15 4.34 6.34 9.89
N THR A 16 4.36 6.79 11.13
CA THR A 16 4.89 5.99 12.24
C THR A 16 4.03 4.76 12.53
N PHE A 17 2.73 4.85 12.31
CA PHE A 17 1.85 3.70 12.45
C PHE A 17 2.20 2.60 11.44
N LEU A 18 2.36 2.98 10.16
CA LEU A 18 2.76 2.03 9.13
C LEU A 18 4.14 1.46 9.41
N GLU A 19 5.07 2.30 9.84
CA GLU A 19 6.41 1.86 10.19
C GLU A 19 6.38 0.78 11.26
N ARG A 20 5.55 0.96 12.28
CA ARG A 20 5.38 -0.02 13.35
C ARG A 20 4.83 -1.35 12.82
N VAL A 21 3.84 -1.28 11.93
CA VAL A 21 3.28 -2.47 11.31
C VAL A 21 4.35 -3.23 10.53
N LEU A 22 5.15 -2.52 9.76
CA LEU A 22 6.21 -3.14 8.96
C LEU A 22 7.32 -3.72 9.83
N LYS A 23 7.71 -3.02 10.89
CA LYS A 23 8.73 -3.51 11.83
C LYS A 23 8.34 -4.82 12.49
N ASN A 24 7.05 -5.00 12.75
CA ASN A 24 6.56 -6.18 13.45
C ASN A 24 6.18 -7.32 12.51
N HIS A 25 6.37 -7.15 11.22
CA HIS A 25 6.03 -8.18 10.24
C HIS A 25 7.15 -9.23 10.14
N GLU A 26 6.78 -10.50 10.27
CA GLU A 26 7.73 -11.61 10.32
C GLU A 26 8.61 -11.74 9.06
N ASN A 27 8.07 -11.36 7.91
CA ASN A 27 8.74 -11.53 6.62
C ASN A 27 9.60 -10.32 6.21
N ILE A 28 9.69 -9.32 7.07
CA ILE A 28 10.41 -8.07 6.76
C ILE A 28 11.68 -7.94 7.58
N ILE A 29 12.79 -7.63 6.91
CA ILE A 29 14.07 -7.27 7.52
C ILE A 29 14.65 -6.06 6.80
N ASN A 30 15.60 -5.40 7.44
CA ASN A 30 16.33 -4.26 6.87
C ASN A 30 15.41 -3.12 6.47
N LEU A 31 14.41 -2.82 7.31
CA LEU A 31 13.46 -1.74 7.04
C LEU A 31 14.15 -0.38 7.07
N ASN A 32 13.93 0.42 6.05
CA ASN A 32 14.46 1.76 5.92
C ASN A 32 13.40 2.70 5.37
N ARG A 33 13.40 3.94 5.82
CA ARG A 33 12.46 4.96 5.34
C ARG A 33 13.23 6.09 4.65
N SER A 34 12.72 6.52 3.50
CA SER A 34 13.29 7.66 2.76
C SER A 34 12.14 8.53 2.24
N LYS A 35 12.49 9.76 1.84
CA LYS A 35 11.51 10.70 1.26
C LYS A 35 10.23 10.83 2.13
N ASP A 36 10.40 10.72 3.44
CA ASP A 36 9.35 10.81 4.45
C ASP A 36 8.34 9.66 4.42
N ILE A 37 7.82 9.28 3.26
CA ILE A 37 6.72 8.32 3.13
C ILE A 37 7.05 7.04 2.38
N LEU A 38 8.30 6.86 1.97
CA LEU A 38 8.71 5.67 1.22
C LEU A 38 9.49 4.71 2.12
N PHE A 39 9.05 3.46 2.19
CA PHE A 39 9.71 2.41 2.95
C PHE A 39 10.34 1.40 2.01
N THR A 40 11.55 0.99 2.31
CA THR A 40 12.27 -0.05 1.56
C THR A 40 12.66 -1.14 2.54
N PHE A 41 12.47 -2.38 2.16
CA PHE A 41 12.82 -3.51 3.02
C PHE A 41 13.10 -4.76 2.18
N ASN A 42 13.66 -5.77 2.86
CA ASN A 42 13.86 -7.09 2.26
C ASN A 42 12.82 -8.05 2.82
N ARG A 43 12.36 -8.97 1.98
CA ARG A 43 11.49 -10.07 2.41
C ARG A 43 12.33 -11.32 2.60
N MET A 44 12.14 -11.98 3.76
CA MET A 44 12.95 -13.15 4.11
C MET A 44 12.62 -14.36 3.24
N LYS A 45 11.33 -14.68 3.10
CA LYS A 45 10.92 -15.87 2.35
C LYS A 45 11.22 -15.76 0.86
N GLN A 46 10.98 -14.60 0.28
CA GLN A 46 11.16 -14.36 -1.15
C GLN A 46 12.59 -13.97 -1.49
N ASN A 47 13.36 -13.57 -0.49
CA ASN A 47 14.73 -13.09 -0.66
C ASN A 47 14.81 -11.97 -1.71
N ASP A 48 13.90 -11.02 -1.62
CA ASP A 48 13.81 -9.88 -2.51
C ASP A 48 13.69 -8.57 -1.74
N SER A 49 13.58 -7.47 -2.45
CA SER A 49 13.43 -6.13 -1.88
C SER A 49 12.17 -5.48 -2.43
N LEU A 50 11.42 -4.81 -1.56
CA LEU A 50 10.21 -4.09 -1.97
C LEU A 50 10.24 -2.65 -1.48
N LYS A 51 9.57 -1.77 -2.24
CA LYS A 51 9.35 -0.38 -1.87
C LYS A 51 7.86 -0.16 -1.65
N VAL A 52 7.52 0.30 -0.45
CA VAL A 52 6.13 0.55 -0.05
C VAL A 52 5.94 2.04 0.20
N LEU A 53 4.97 2.64 -0.47
CA LEU A 53 4.63 4.04 -0.29
C LEU A 53 3.50 4.17 0.72
N CYS A 54 3.68 5.06 1.69
CA CYS A 54 2.68 5.34 2.73
C CYS A 54 1.84 6.55 2.33
N LEU A 55 0.55 6.37 2.15
CA LEU A 55 -0.38 7.44 1.88
C LEU A 55 -1.50 7.44 2.92
N ASP A 56 -2.29 8.51 2.91
CA ASP A 56 -3.49 8.63 3.72
C ASP A 56 -4.56 9.26 2.85
N SER A 57 -5.04 8.49 1.89
CA SER A 57 -5.99 8.96 0.89
C SER A 57 -7.38 8.40 1.20
N TYR A 58 -8.33 9.29 1.45
CA TYR A 58 -9.71 8.88 1.74
C TYR A 58 -10.30 8.06 0.59
N VAL A 59 -10.14 8.56 -0.63
CA VAL A 59 -10.54 7.85 -1.84
C VAL A 59 -9.38 7.89 -2.82
N PHE A 60 -8.78 6.73 -3.08
CA PHE A 60 -7.64 6.64 -3.98
C PHE A 60 -8.13 6.16 -5.34
N GLY A 61 -8.10 7.04 -6.33
CA GLY A 61 -8.57 6.75 -7.68
C GLY A 61 -7.43 6.53 -8.66
N GLU A 62 -7.82 6.28 -9.90
CA GLU A 62 -6.90 6.01 -10.99
C GLU A 62 -5.93 7.17 -11.23
N ASN A 63 -6.43 8.41 -11.17
CA ASN A 63 -5.57 9.59 -11.37
C ASN A 63 -4.53 9.71 -10.26
N ASP A 64 -4.89 9.33 -9.04
CA ASP A 64 -3.95 9.35 -7.91
C ASP A 64 -2.83 8.36 -8.16
N LEU A 65 -3.16 7.21 -8.74
CA LEU A 65 -2.17 6.18 -9.07
C LEU A 65 -1.14 6.72 -10.07
N TYR A 66 -1.60 7.42 -11.10
CA TYR A 66 -0.69 7.99 -12.09
C TYR A 66 0.20 9.08 -11.48
N LYS A 67 -0.32 9.87 -10.54
CA LYS A 67 0.49 10.85 -9.82
C LYS A 67 1.57 10.19 -8.98
N VAL A 68 1.23 9.08 -8.32
CA VAL A 68 2.21 8.32 -7.54
C VAL A 68 3.36 7.87 -8.44
N LEU A 69 3.03 7.34 -9.61
CA LEU A 69 4.04 6.80 -10.51
C LEU A 69 4.93 7.88 -11.11
N GLU A 70 4.45 9.12 -11.19
CA GLU A 70 5.30 10.23 -11.62
C GLU A 70 6.38 10.54 -10.59
N GLU A 71 6.04 10.51 -9.31
CA GLU A 71 6.98 10.82 -8.24
C GLU A 71 7.78 9.60 -7.77
N PHE A 72 7.14 8.42 -7.77
CA PHE A 72 7.73 7.18 -7.27
C PHE A 72 7.62 6.07 -8.32
N PRO A 73 8.35 6.18 -9.45
CA PRO A 73 8.20 5.21 -10.55
C PRO A 73 8.62 3.79 -10.19
N ASP A 74 9.45 3.62 -9.17
CA ASP A 74 9.96 2.30 -8.77
C ASP A 74 9.20 1.69 -7.59
N VAL A 75 8.07 2.27 -7.19
CA VAL A 75 7.29 1.75 -6.07
C VAL A 75 6.71 0.38 -6.42
N ASP A 76 6.69 -0.51 -5.43
CA ASP A 76 6.12 -1.86 -5.60
C ASP A 76 4.72 -1.97 -5.00
N ILE A 77 4.50 -1.32 -3.86
CA ILE A 77 3.23 -1.37 -3.14
C ILE A 77 2.83 0.03 -2.71
N ILE A 78 1.56 0.35 -2.89
CA ILE A 78 0.97 1.59 -2.43
C ILE A 78 -0.02 1.25 -1.30
N CYS A 79 0.27 1.75 -0.10
CA CYS A 79 -0.61 1.59 1.05
C CYS A 79 -1.37 2.91 1.23
N ILE A 80 -2.67 2.88 0.98
CA ILE A 80 -3.47 4.11 0.94
C ILE A 80 -3.95 4.59 2.31
N GLY A 81 -3.74 3.78 3.33
CA GLY A 81 -4.11 4.15 4.69
C GLY A 81 -4.87 3.05 5.41
N SER A 82 -5.68 3.45 6.38
CA SER A 82 -6.37 2.53 7.28
C SER A 82 -7.73 2.08 6.73
N MET A 83 -8.54 1.48 7.60
CA MET A 83 -9.86 0.97 7.23
C MET A 83 -10.85 2.04 6.77
N TRP A 84 -10.58 3.31 7.08
CA TRP A 84 -11.42 4.42 6.66
C TRP A 84 -11.13 4.88 5.23
N ASN A 85 -10.05 4.37 4.66
CA ASN A 85 -9.58 4.77 3.34
C ASN A 85 -9.99 3.71 2.31
N CYS A 86 -10.17 4.15 1.07
CA CYS A 86 -10.68 3.27 0.02
C CYS A 86 -9.99 3.55 -1.31
N TYR A 87 -9.70 2.51 -2.07
CA TYR A 87 -9.29 2.64 -3.46
C TYR A 87 -10.48 2.29 -4.35
N THR A 88 -10.53 2.88 -5.54
CA THR A 88 -11.59 2.55 -6.49
C THR A 88 -11.27 1.22 -7.19
N PRO A 89 -12.29 0.51 -7.70
CA PRO A 89 -12.04 -0.69 -8.50
C PRO A 89 -11.17 -0.43 -9.72
N ASP A 90 -11.33 0.74 -10.37
CA ASP A 90 -10.52 1.10 -11.52
C ASP A 90 -9.05 1.27 -11.16
N ALA A 91 -8.76 1.91 -10.02
CA ALA A 91 -7.40 2.04 -9.53
C ALA A 91 -6.78 0.66 -9.26
N LYS A 92 -7.55 -0.24 -8.64
CA LYS A 92 -7.07 -1.60 -8.35
C LYS A 92 -6.76 -2.36 -9.65
N LYS A 93 -7.61 -2.22 -10.66
CA LYS A 93 -7.39 -2.87 -11.95
C LYS A 93 -6.11 -2.38 -12.63
N VAL A 94 -5.89 -1.07 -12.63
CA VAL A 94 -4.67 -0.50 -13.22
C VAL A 94 -3.44 -0.96 -12.44
N ALA A 95 -3.52 -0.95 -11.12
CA ALA A 95 -2.42 -1.43 -10.28
C ALA A 95 -2.07 -2.88 -10.61
N LEU A 96 -3.09 -3.73 -10.74
CA LEU A 96 -2.90 -5.13 -11.09
C LEU A 96 -2.19 -5.28 -12.44
N GLN A 97 -2.60 -4.52 -13.45
CA GLN A 97 -1.98 -4.53 -14.77
C GLN A 97 -0.51 -4.12 -14.72
N LYS A 98 -0.16 -3.22 -13.82
CA LYS A 98 1.21 -2.72 -13.66
C LYS A 98 2.02 -3.52 -12.65
N LYS A 99 1.45 -4.59 -12.11
CA LYS A 99 2.08 -5.44 -11.09
C LYS A 99 2.42 -4.65 -9.83
N LEU A 100 1.51 -3.77 -9.42
CA LEU A 100 1.62 -2.98 -8.21
C LEU A 100 0.64 -3.50 -7.16
N GLY A 101 1.11 -3.60 -5.92
CA GLY A 101 0.21 -3.84 -4.80
C GLY A 101 -0.51 -2.54 -4.46
N LEU A 102 -1.82 -2.60 -4.32
CA LEU A 102 -2.62 -1.45 -3.90
C LEU A 102 -3.50 -1.92 -2.76
N TYR A 103 -3.21 -1.45 -1.54
CA TYR A 103 -3.81 -1.99 -0.33
C TYR A 103 -4.16 -0.92 0.69
N ARG A 104 -5.13 -1.27 1.53
CA ARG A 104 -5.25 -0.65 2.84
C ARG A 104 -4.28 -1.39 3.78
N ILE A 105 -4.04 -0.82 4.95
CA ILE A 105 -3.05 -1.37 5.88
C ILE A 105 -3.42 -2.79 6.35
N ASP A 106 -4.71 -3.09 6.46
CA ASP A 106 -5.16 -4.42 6.88
C ASP A 106 -4.89 -5.49 5.81
N GLU A 107 -4.87 -5.09 4.54
CA GLU A 107 -4.56 -6.00 3.42
C GLU A 107 -3.05 -6.15 3.22
N LEU A 108 -2.30 -5.11 3.53
CA LEU A 108 -0.85 -5.08 3.32
C LEU A 108 -0.14 -6.23 4.02
N LYS A 109 -0.55 -6.52 5.25
CA LYS A 109 0.06 -7.59 6.03
C LYS A 109 0.01 -8.93 5.31
N GLY A 110 -1.13 -9.24 4.71
CA GLY A 110 -1.28 -10.48 3.95
C GLY A 110 -0.51 -10.47 2.65
N GLY A 111 -0.55 -9.34 1.94
CA GLY A 111 0.11 -9.22 0.64
C GLY A 111 1.60 -9.46 0.71
N ILE A 112 2.25 -9.03 1.79
CA ILE A 112 3.71 -9.16 1.93
C ILE A 112 4.16 -10.61 2.00
N TYR A 113 3.28 -11.56 2.33
CA TYR A 113 3.63 -12.98 2.38
C TYR A 113 3.63 -13.66 1.01
N PHE A 114 3.07 -13.03 -0.03
CA PHE A 114 2.91 -13.66 -1.34
C PHE A 114 4.03 -13.25 -2.29
N ASP A 115 4.53 -14.22 -3.06
CA ASP A 115 5.56 -13.97 -4.07
C ASP A 115 5.06 -12.91 -5.06
N LYS A 116 3.87 -13.14 -5.61
CA LYS A 116 3.21 -12.19 -6.52
C LYS A 116 2.25 -11.32 -5.72
N PHE A 117 2.81 -10.45 -4.88
CA PHE A 117 2.05 -9.62 -3.95
C PHE A 117 0.96 -8.77 -4.63
N TRP A 118 1.17 -8.38 -5.88
CA TRP A 118 0.21 -7.55 -6.61
C TRP A 118 -1.09 -8.29 -6.92
N LEU A 119 -1.10 -9.62 -6.86
CA LEU A 119 -2.29 -10.44 -7.08
C LEU A 119 -3.13 -10.61 -5.82
N TYR A 120 -2.58 -10.26 -4.66
CA TYR A 120 -3.32 -10.41 -3.41
C TYR A 120 -4.53 -9.50 -3.41
N HIS A 121 -5.69 -10.05 -3.09
CA HIS A 121 -6.93 -9.32 -2.99
C HIS A 121 -7.78 -9.99 -1.91
N LYS A 122 -8.22 -9.18 -0.93
CA LYS A 122 -9.07 -9.69 0.13
C LYS A 122 -10.39 -10.19 -0.46
N LYS A 123 -10.83 -11.37 -0.03
CA LYS A 123 -12.03 -12.01 -0.55
C LYS A 123 -13.07 -12.16 0.55
N ASP A 124 -14.34 -12.19 0.14
CA ASP A 124 -15.44 -12.46 1.05
C ASP A 124 -15.56 -13.97 1.28
N GLU A 125 -16.61 -14.40 2.04
CA GLU A 125 -16.82 -15.80 2.38
C GLU A 125 -17.04 -16.67 1.15
N ASP A 126 -17.57 -16.10 0.07
CA ASP A 126 -17.86 -16.81 -1.17
C ASP A 126 -16.68 -16.86 -2.12
N GLY A 127 -15.54 -16.27 -1.73
CA GLY A 127 -14.33 -16.24 -2.55
C GLY A 127 -14.29 -15.12 -3.58
N ASN A 128 -15.21 -14.18 -3.52
CA ASN A 128 -15.25 -13.05 -4.44
C ASN A 128 -14.37 -11.91 -3.94
N PRO A 129 -13.67 -11.19 -4.83
CA PRO A 129 -12.87 -10.04 -4.41
C PRO A 129 -13.74 -8.96 -3.78
N THR A 130 -13.26 -8.38 -2.68
CA THR A 130 -13.97 -7.30 -2.00
C THR A 130 -13.37 -5.96 -2.39
N TYR A 131 -14.23 -4.99 -2.68
CA TYR A 131 -13.85 -3.61 -2.96
C TYR A 131 -14.60 -2.70 -2.01
N CYS A 132 -13.96 -1.64 -1.54
CA CYS A 132 -14.61 -0.69 -0.63
C CYS A 132 -15.89 -0.11 -1.24
N PHE A 133 -15.91 0.07 -2.55
CA PHE A 133 -17.06 0.63 -3.27
C PHE A 133 -17.81 -0.39 -4.10
N GLY A 134 -17.38 -1.65 -4.10
CA GLY A 134 -17.96 -2.67 -4.97
C GLY A 134 -19.42 -2.95 -4.69
N SER A 135 -19.78 -2.97 -3.42
CA SER A 135 -21.15 -3.24 -2.99
C SER A 135 -22.12 -2.10 -3.29
N LEU A 136 -21.59 -0.94 -3.66
CA LEU A 136 -22.41 0.23 -3.97
C LEU A 136 -22.83 0.29 -5.43
N ARG A 137 -22.44 -0.66 -6.23
CA ARG A 137 -22.69 -0.72 -7.66
C ARG A 137 -23.66 -1.80 -7.98
#